data_42a2cc0bf5a436213961cd5c4796d811
#
_entry.id   42a2cc0bf5a436213961cd5c4796d811
#
_cell.length_a   1.000
_cell.length_b   1.000
_cell.length_c   1.000
_cell.angle_alpha   90.00
_cell.angle_beta   90.00
_cell.angle_gamma   90.00
#
_symmetry.space_group_name_H-M   'P 1'
#
loop_
_entity.id
_entity.type
_entity.pdbx_description
1 polymer ?
#
loop_
_entity_poly.entity_id
_entity_poly.type
_entity_poly.pdbx_seq_one_letter_code
_entity_poly.pdbx_strand_id
1 'polypeptide(L)'
;MSDVDVGVAVHSRDSSAAWHRWRYALPTVVGALIIVLAIHASTVESIVAIWWRSETFAHGFLIVPIVLALIWHRRRRLGVLTPHPDWLGVLLLVGAGAFWLAGYAGEVLVVRQLALVASIWGVVIAILGREVAQAMLFPLGFLVLAVPMGEVLIPPLMEWTADFTVVALQFSGIPVFREGLFFSIPSGEWSIVEGCSGVRYLIASFTVGVLFANLSYRRLWKRLLFVAASVIVPIIANGFRAYLIVMIAHLSDNRLAHGIDHFIYGWFFFGLVMLLLFWVGSFWRDAEDKSSPVGDGPVPDAPATPRVGFAAYAAAAIATVAAWPLYAQHLERQSIASAQTPLTLAAPAGARGWVLDSDPLTDWRPHYDPPSAGLFQTYRKGDKVVAVYLAYYRSQQRGAQLVSSWNVMIVQKHPVWNNVGQERVEGALGSGTLDVRETRLRSPQQRLLIWDWYRISGHDILSPYVAKLTLAADKLSNRGDAGSAIMLVAPYDDPTHPPTAVLREFATDMMPSIDGALARVDAALIASGQ
;
A
#
# COMPACT_ATOMS: atom_id res chain seq x y z
N MET A 1 62.97 9.59 -18.16
CA MET A 1 61.84 9.48 -19.14
C MET A 1 61.30 8.05 -19.19
N SER A 2 61.07 7.35 -18.05
CA SER A 2 60.62 5.93 -18.02
C SER A 2 59.45 5.61 -17.06
N ASP A 3 58.97 6.57 -16.25
CA ASP A 3 57.90 6.28 -15.27
C ASP A 3 56.48 6.65 -15.73
N VAL A 4 56.33 7.40 -16.83
CA VAL A 4 55.00 7.82 -17.33
C VAL A 4 54.36 6.75 -18.21
N ASP A 5 55.15 5.93 -18.92
CA ASP A 5 54.63 4.89 -19.84
C ASP A 5 54.10 3.64 -19.12
N VAL A 6 54.62 3.34 -17.93
CA VAL A 6 54.21 2.14 -17.16
C VAL A 6 52.78 2.34 -16.56
N GLY A 7 52.47 3.53 -16.09
CA GLY A 7 51.16 3.83 -15.50
C GLY A 7 50.00 3.82 -16.52
N VAL A 8 50.27 4.26 -17.75
CA VAL A 8 49.27 4.25 -18.85
C VAL A 8 49.04 2.82 -19.37
N ALA A 9 50.08 2.00 -19.46
CA ALA A 9 49.96 0.62 -19.93
C ALA A 9 49.23 -0.30 -18.93
N VAL A 10 49.39 -0.08 -17.62
CA VAL A 10 48.67 -0.85 -16.58
C VAL A 10 47.19 -0.49 -16.58
N HIS A 11 46.85 0.80 -16.70
CA HIS A 11 45.43 1.27 -16.78
C HIS A 11 44.72 0.76 -18.05
N SER A 12 45.39 0.65 -19.18
CA SER A 12 44.80 0.15 -20.42
C SER A 12 44.61 -1.37 -20.42
N ARG A 13 45.46 -2.15 -19.76
CA ARG A 13 45.33 -3.61 -19.64
C ARG A 13 44.17 -3.99 -18.73
N ASP A 14 43.97 -3.32 -17.61
CA ASP A 14 42.83 -3.57 -16.69
C ASP A 14 41.48 -3.26 -17.34
N SER A 15 41.38 -2.19 -18.09
CA SER A 15 40.12 -1.83 -18.77
C SER A 15 39.76 -2.80 -19.91
N SER A 16 40.76 -3.32 -20.65
CA SER A 16 40.50 -4.30 -21.71
C SER A 16 40.06 -5.67 -21.14
N ALA A 17 40.67 -6.12 -20.06
CA ALA A 17 40.32 -7.37 -19.39
C ALA A 17 38.90 -7.30 -18.78
N ALA A 18 38.51 -6.17 -18.16
CA ALA A 18 37.19 -5.95 -17.66
C ALA A 18 36.14 -5.97 -18.79
N TRP A 19 36.44 -5.30 -19.92
CA TRP A 19 35.57 -5.29 -21.09
C TRP A 19 35.31 -6.69 -21.64
N HIS A 20 36.34 -7.54 -21.75
CA HIS A 20 36.21 -8.92 -22.23
C HIS A 20 35.28 -9.77 -21.34
N ARG A 21 35.29 -9.58 -20.01
CA ARG A 21 34.40 -10.29 -19.08
C ARG A 21 32.95 -9.86 -19.22
N TRP A 22 32.69 -8.58 -19.45
CA TRP A 22 31.35 -7.97 -19.42
C TRP A 22 30.68 -7.81 -20.79
N ARG A 23 31.43 -8.00 -21.89
CA ARG A 23 30.96 -7.71 -23.27
C ARG A 23 29.65 -8.42 -23.68
N TYR A 24 29.38 -9.59 -23.13
CA TYR A 24 28.15 -10.34 -23.39
C TYR A 24 27.15 -10.23 -22.23
N ALA A 25 27.62 -10.21 -20.99
CA ALA A 25 26.79 -10.17 -19.80
C ALA A 25 25.98 -8.86 -19.71
N LEU A 26 26.62 -7.70 -19.95
CA LEU A 26 25.97 -6.40 -19.83
C LEU A 26 24.84 -6.21 -20.85
N PRO A 27 25.02 -6.39 -22.17
CA PRO A 27 23.90 -6.25 -23.10
C PRO A 27 22.80 -7.30 -22.87
N THR A 28 23.13 -8.50 -22.42
CA THR A 28 22.17 -9.55 -22.13
C THR A 28 21.30 -9.19 -20.93
N VAL A 29 21.86 -8.71 -19.81
CA VAL A 29 21.08 -8.30 -18.65
C VAL A 29 20.23 -7.07 -18.94
N VAL A 30 20.76 -6.08 -19.66
CA VAL A 30 19.99 -4.88 -20.05
C VAL A 30 18.82 -5.26 -20.95
N GLY A 31 19.06 -6.08 -21.97
CA GLY A 31 18.00 -6.58 -22.87
C GLY A 31 16.94 -7.39 -22.12
N ALA A 32 17.34 -8.29 -21.21
CA ALA A 32 16.41 -9.06 -20.41
C ALA A 32 15.58 -8.16 -19.48
N LEU A 33 16.19 -7.16 -18.84
CA LEU A 33 15.46 -6.20 -18.01
C LEU A 33 14.43 -5.40 -18.80
N ILE A 34 14.79 -4.93 -20.00
CA ILE A 34 13.84 -4.21 -20.88
C ILE A 34 12.65 -5.11 -21.23
N ILE A 35 12.90 -6.38 -21.58
CA ILE A 35 11.84 -7.34 -21.93
C ILE A 35 10.96 -7.62 -20.71
N VAL A 36 11.53 -7.82 -19.52
CA VAL A 36 10.77 -8.04 -18.28
C VAL A 36 9.91 -6.83 -17.92
N LEU A 37 10.43 -5.61 -18.07
CA LEU A 37 9.65 -4.39 -17.86
C LEU A 37 8.51 -4.27 -18.89
N ALA A 38 8.76 -4.67 -20.14
CA ALA A 38 7.72 -4.68 -21.20
C ALA A 38 6.63 -5.73 -20.92
N ILE A 39 7.00 -6.95 -20.47
CA ILE A 39 6.05 -7.99 -20.07
C ILE A 39 5.13 -7.49 -18.93
N HIS A 40 5.69 -6.73 -18.00
CA HIS A 40 4.97 -6.15 -16.85
C HIS A 40 4.58 -4.68 -17.07
N ALA A 41 4.38 -4.23 -18.30
CA ALA A 41 4.13 -2.83 -18.65
C ALA A 41 2.99 -2.20 -17.82
N SER A 42 1.89 -2.93 -17.59
CA SER A 42 0.76 -2.46 -16.76
C SER A 42 1.16 -2.22 -15.29
N THR A 43 2.07 -3.04 -14.74
CA THR A 43 2.60 -2.86 -13.39
C THR A 43 3.55 -1.64 -13.34
N VAL A 44 4.41 -1.48 -14.34
CA VAL A 44 5.30 -0.30 -14.47
C VAL A 44 4.47 0.98 -14.58
N GLU A 45 3.45 0.98 -15.46
CA GLU A 45 2.54 2.10 -15.64
C GLU A 45 1.83 2.47 -14.32
N SER A 46 1.39 1.47 -13.54
CA SER A 46 0.76 1.71 -12.25
C SER A 46 1.69 2.43 -11.26
N ILE A 47 2.97 2.06 -11.22
CA ILE A 47 3.99 2.72 -10.38
C ILE A 47 4.18 4.17 -10.81
N VAL A 48 4.45 4.38 -12.10
CA VAL A 48 4.71 5.71 -12.68
C VAL A 48 3.49 6.63 -12.53
N ALA A 49 2.27 6.10 -12.74
CA ALA A 49 1.04 6.84 -12.57
C ALA A 49 0.83 7.31 -11.12
N ILE A 50 1.23 6.51 -10.12
CA ILE A 50 1.18 6.90 -8.71
C ILE A 50 2.23 7.97 -8.42
N TRP A 51 3.47 7.82 -8.91
CA TRP A 51 4.51 8.85 -8.74
C TRP A 51 4.09 10.20 -9.34
N TRP A 52 3.35 10.17 -10.46
CA TRP A 52 2.89 11.39 -11.12
C TRP A 52 1.76 12.09 -10.38
N ARG A 53 0.82 11.33 -9.81
CA ARG A 53 -0.40 11.87 -9.20
C ARG A 53 -0.28 12.15 -7.70
N SER A 54 0.63 11.44 -7.01
CA SER A 54 0.76 11.51 -5.56
C SER A 54 2.02 12.26 -5.14
N GLU A 55 1.83 13.41 -4.50
CA GLU A 55 2.95 14.15 -3.90
C GLU A 55 3.73 13.33 -2.87
N THR A 56 3.09 12.36 -2.21
CA THR A 56 3.72 11.45 -1.24
C THR A 56 4.75 10.55 -1.90
N PHE A 57 4.49 10.09 -3.13
CA PHE A 57 5.31 9.10 -3.82
C PHE A 57 6.13 9.68 -5.00
N ALA A 58 6.08 10.99 -5.24
CA ALA A 58 6.84 11.65 -6.32
C ALA A 58 8.37 11.43 -6.24
N HIS A 59 8.90 11.16 -5.04
CA HIS A 59 10.32 10.80 -4.85
C HIS A 59 10.71 9.52 -5.61
N GLY A 60 9.77 8.66 -5.99
CA GLY A 60 9.99 7.47 -6.81
C GLY A 60 10.71 7.77 -8.13
N PHE A 61 10.46 8.94 -8.75
CA PHE A 61 11.20 9.38 -9.94
C PHE A 61 12.71 9.54 -9.70
N LEU A 62 13.14 9.81 -8.48
CA LEU A 62 14.55 9.97 -8.14
C LEU A 62 15.23 8.63 -7.81
N ILE A 63 14.48 7.59 -7.43
CA ILE A 63 15.05 6.30 -7.01
C ILE A 63 15.85 5.65 -8.14
N VAL A 64 15.28 5.59 -9.34
CA VAL A 64 15.97 4.95 -10.50
C VAL A 64 17.27 5.68 -10.87
N PRO A 65 17.30 7.01 -11.07
CA PRO A 65 18.55 7.75 -11.27
C PRO A 65 19.57 7.54 -10.14
N ILE A 66 19.14 7.54 -8.87
CA ILE A 66 20.02 7.32 -7.72
C ILE A 66 20.62 5.91 -7.78
N VAL A 67 19.83 4.88 -8.06
CA VAL A 67 20.29 3.50 -8.20
C VAL A 67 21.32 3.39 -9.31
N LEU A 68 21.07 3.99 -10.48
CA LEU A 68 22.02 4.01 -11.58
C LEU A 68 23.33 4.73 -11.20
N ALA A 69 23.24 5.86 -10.50
CA ALA A 69 24.41 6.58 -9.98
C ALA A 69 25.20 5.74 -8.97
N LEU A 70 24.53 5.02 -8.07
CA LEU A 70 25.16 4.12 -7.10
C LEU A 70 25.86 2.95 -7.77
N ILE A 71 25.28 2.35 -8.80
CA ILE A 71 25.90 1.30 -9.62
C ILE A 71 27.11 1.88 -10.36
N TRP A 72 26.97 3.04 -10.97
CA TRP A 72 28.05 3.74 -11.65
C TRP A 72 29.23 4.05 -10.72
N HIS A 73 28.94 4.50 -9.51
CA HIS A 73 29.98 4.75 -8.51
C HIS A 73 30.78 3.47 -8.17
N ARG A 74 30.13 2.31 -8.21
CA ARG A 74 30.75 0.99 -7.96
C ARG A 74 31.36 0.33 -9.20
N ARG A 75 31.35 0.97 -10.37
CA ARG A 75 31.78 0.37 -11.64
C ARG A 75 33.19 -0.22 -11.61
N ARG A 76 34.14 0.39 -10.87
CA ARG A 76 35.50 -0.13 -10.73
C ARG A 76 35.50 -1.47 -9.99
N ARG A 77 34.76 -1.58 -8.89
CA ARG A 77 34.60 -2.82 -8.13
C ARG A 77 33.90 -3.91 -8.94
N LEU A 78 32.86 -3.54 -9.67
CA LEU A 78 32.11 -4.46 -10.53
C LEU A 78 32.97 -4.97 -11.70
N GLY A 79 33.83 -4.12 -12.28
CA GLY A 79 34.72 -4.48 -13.37
C GLY A 79 35.73 -5.56 -13.03
N VAL A 80 36.09 -5.75 -11.76
CA VAL A 80 36.99 -6.83 -11.30
C VAL A 80 36.28 -8.18 -11.20
N LEU A 81 34.93 -8.15 -10.99
CA LEU A 81 34.13 -9.38 -10.87
C LEU A 81 33.90 -10.01 -12.26
N THR A 82 33.84 -11.33 -12.29
CA THR A 82 33.49 -12.10 -13.49
C THR A 82 32.04 -12.52 -13.40
N PRO A 83 31.14 -12.04 -14.29
CA PRO A 83 29.74 -12.46 -14.30
C PRO A 83 29.64 -13.96 -14.61
N HIS A 84 28.85 -14.69 -13.80
CA HIS A 84 28.49 -16.08 -14.08
C HIS A 84 26.97 -16.25 -13.91
N PRO A 85 26.26 -16.82 -14.88
CA PRO A 85 24.85 -17.16 -14.71
C PRO A 85 24.62 -18.07 -13.49
N ASP A 86 23.52 -17.82 -12.75
CA ASP A 86 23.19 -18.56 -11.53
C ASP A 86 21.70 -18.97 -11.54
N TRP A 87 21.42 -20.26 -11.38
CA TRP A 87 20.08 -20.81 -11.36
C TRP A 87 19.22 -20.29 -10.18
N LEU A 88 19.85 -19.82 -9.10
CA LEU A 88 19.15 -19.19 -7.98
C LEU A 88 18.35 -17.98 -8.43
N GLY A 89 18.84 -17.24 -9.43
CA GLY A 89 18.08 -16.14 -10.03
C GLY A 89 16.80 -16.62 -10.70
N VAL A 90 16.85 -17.75 -11.42
CA VAL A 90 15.65 -18.34 -12.05
C VAL A 90 14.65 -18.81 -10.98
N LEU A 91 15.13 -19.43 -9.90
CA LEU A 91 14.27 -19.82 -8.78
C LEU A 91 13.59 -18.60 -8.12
N LEU A 92 14.35 -17.52 -7.93
CA LEU A 92 13.79 -16.25 -7.43
C LEU A 92 12.72 -15.69 -8.38
N LEU A 93 12.91 -15.83 -9.71
CA LEU A 93 11.90 -15.40 -10.70
C LEU A 93 10.62 -16.25 -10.63
N VAL A 94 10.73 -17.55 -10.36
CA VAL A 94 9.55 -18.39 -10.11
C VAL A 94 8.78 -17.87 -8.89
N GLY A 95 9.46 -17.62 -7.77
CA GLY A 95 8.86 -17.08 -6.56
C GLY A 95 8.26 -15.67 -6.76
N ALA A 96 9.01 -14.78 -7.44
CA ALA A 96 8.54 -13.43 -7.75
C ALA A 96 7.30 -13.45 -8.65
N GLY A 97 7.27 -14.35 -9.64
CA GLY A 97 6.12 -14.50 -10.52
C GLY A 97 4.89 -15.07 -9.78
N ALA A 98 5.07 -16.06 -8.90
CA ALA A 98 3.99 -16.56 -8.05
C ALA A 98 3.45 -15.45 -7.13
N PHE A 99 4.33 -14.63 -6.56
CA PHE A 99 3.96 -13.48 -5.75
C PHE A 99 3.23 -12.41 -6.57
N TRP A 100 3.67 -12.16 -7.82
CA TRP A 100 2.97 -11.28 -8.75
C TRP A 100 1.56 -11.81 -9.09
N LEU A 101 1.43 -13.12 -9.33
CA LEU A 101 0.14 -13.75 -9.61
C LEU A 101 -0.81 -13.66 -8.42
N ALA A 102 -0.31 -13.86 -7.19
CA ALA A 102 -1.10 -13.68 -5.97
C ALA A 102 -1.60 -12.23 -5.83
N GLY A 103 -0.72 -11.25 -6.11
CA GLY A 103 -1.09 -9.84 -6.15
C GLY A 103 -2.10 -9.50 -7.25
N TYR A 104 -2.00 -10.17 -8.39
CA TYR A 104 -2.97 -10.06 -9.48
C TYR A 104 -4.33 -10.64 -9.08
N ALA A 105 -4.36 -11.84 -8.53
CA ALA A 105 -5.60 -12.50 -8.13
C ALA A 105 -6.34 -11.74 -7.01
N GLY A 106 -5.59 -11.18 -6.03
CA GLY A 106 -6.14 -10.37 -4.94
C GLY A 106 -6.35 -8.90 -5.29
N GLU A 107 -6.02 -8.46 -6.50
CA GLU A 107 -6.03 -7.05 -6.92
C GLU A 107 -5.25 -6.14 -5.95
N VAL A 108 -4.05 -6.60 -5.51
CA VAL A 108 -3.18 -5.85 -4.59
C VAL A 108 -2.00 -5.28 -5.37
N LEU A 109 -2.08 -4.00 -5.72
CA LEU A 109 -1.06 -3.32 -6.55
C LEU A 109 0.34 -3.37 -5.94
N VAL A 110 0.48 -3.11 -4.64
CA VAL A 110 1.78 -3.11 -3.94
C VAL A 110 2.49 -4.46 -4.06
N VAL A 111 1.74 -5.57 -3.98
CA VAL A 111 2.28 -6.93 -4.13
C VAL A 111 2.82 -7.13 -5.55
N ARG A 112 2.07 -6.71 -6.58
CA ARG A 112 2.51 -6.79 -7.99
C ARG A 112 3.77 -5.95 -8.24
N GLN A 113 3.84 -4.77 -7.66
CA GLN A 113 4.95 -3.83 -7.77
C GLN A 113 6.21 -4.33 -7.06
N LEU A 114 6.08 -4.90 -5.86
CA LEU A 114 7.18 -5.56 -5.14
C LEU A 114 7.69 -6.79 -5.89
N ALA A 115 6.79 -7.56 -6.48
CA ALA A 115 7.13 -8.71 -7.31
C ALA A 115 7.93 -8.30 -8.56
N LEU A 116 7.61 -7.16 -9.17
CA LEU A 116 8.40 -6.60 -10.27
C LEU A 116 9.83 -6.25 -9.82
N VAL A 117 10.00 -5.63 -8.65
CA VAL A 117 11.34 -5.35 -8.09
C VAL A 117 12.09 -6.65 -7.81
N ALA A 118 11.43 -7.66 -7.24
CA ALA A 118 12.01 -8.99 -7.04
C ALA A 118 12.40 -9.67 -8.36
N SER A 119 11.60 -9.45 -9.43
CA SER A 119 11.94 -9.95 -10.77
C SER A 119 13.19 -9.26 -11.34
N ILE A 120 13.37 -7.96 -11.11
CA ILE A 120 14.61 -7.26 -11.48
C ILE A 120 15.81 -7.90 -10.76
N TRP A 121 15.70 -8.19 -9.46
CA TRP A 121 16.75 -8.89 -8.71
C TRP A 121 17.02 -10.29 -9.26
N GLY A 122 15.94 -11.04 -9.56
CA GLY A 122 16.03 -12.38 -10.14
C GLY A 122 16.78 -12.39 -11.47
N VAL A 123 16.49 -11.43 -12.37
CA VAL A 123 17.18 -11.28 -13.66
C VAL A 123 18.67 -10.96 -13.46
N VAL A 124 18.98 -10.04 -12.54
CA VAL A 124 20.38 -9.69 -12.23
C VAL A 124 21.14 -10.91 -11.70
N ILE A 125 20.57 -11.67 -10.77
CA ILE A 125 21.20 -12.88 -10.23
C ILE A 125 21.30 -13.98 -11.30
N ALA A 126 20.25 -14.19 -12.10
CA ALA A 126 20.23 -15.23 -13.13
C ALA A 126 21.33 -15.03 -14.19
N ILE A 127 21.60 -13.78 -14.57
CA ILE A 127 22.51 -13.46 -15.67
C ILE A 127 23.92 -13.09 -15.15
N LEU A 128 24.00 -12.27 -14.09
CA LEU A 128 25.29 -11.78 -13.57
C LEU A 128 25.82 -12.59 -12.39
N GLY A 129 24.94 -13.38 -11.74
CA GLY A 129 25.30 -14.23 -10.60
C GLY A 129 25.23 -13.52 -9.25
N ARG A 130 25.32 -14.33 -8.19
CA ARG A 130 25.15 -13.85 -6.81
C ARG A 130 26.30 -12.94 -6.34
N GLU A 131 27.51 -13.10 -6.82
CA GLU A 131 28.65 -12.27 -6.42
C GLU A 131 28.48 -10.83 -6.90
N VAL A 132 28.09 -10.64 -8.17
CA VAL A 132 27.78 -9.33 -8.73
C VAL A 132 26.57 -8.72 -8.05
N ALA A 133 25.51 -9.52 -7.79
CA ALA A 133 24.31 -9.07 -7.09
C ALA A 133 24.63 -8.64 -5.64
N GLN A 134 25.49 -9.35 -4.92
CA GLN A 134 25.95 -8.96 -3.57
C GLN A 134 26.74 -7.64 -3.60
N ALA A 135 27.58 -7.40 -4.60
CA ALA A 135 28.27 -6.13 -4.78
C ALA A 135 27.30 -4.97 -5.04
N MET A 136 26.12 -5.27 -5.58
CA MET A 136 25.01 -4.32 -5.84
C MET A 136 23.87 -4.43 -4.82
N LEU A 137 24.05 -5.11 -3.67
CA LEU A 137 22.99 -5.36 -2.72
C LEU A 137 22.26 -4.08 -2.28
N PHE A 138 22.98 -3.01 -1.97
CA PHE A 138 22.38 -1.76 -1.57
C PHE A 138 21.63 -1.05 -2.73
N PRO A 139 22.21 -0.83 -3.92
CA PRO A 139 21.47 -0.27 -5.05
C PRO A 139 20.21 -1.07 -5.39
N LEU A 140 20.31 -2.40 -5.45
CA LEU A 140 19.16 -3.27 -5.73
C LEU A 140 18.11 -3.18 -4.60
N GLY A 141 18.53 -3.22 -3.32
CA GLY A 141 17.62 -3.06 -2.18
C GLY A 141 16.94 -1.69 -2.16
N PHE A 142 17.64 -0.65 -2.57
CA PHE A 142 17.10 0.71 -2.64
C PHE A 142 15.95 0.86 -3.66
N LEU A 143 15.88 -0.01 -4.69
CA LEU A 143 14.76 -0.06 -5.63
C LEU A 143 13.41 -0.36 -4.95
N VAL A 144 13.39 -1.02 -3.80
CA VAL A 144 12.15 -1.28 -3.04
C VAL A 144 11.46 0.03 -2.68
N LEU A 145 12.22 1.09 -2.42
CA LEU A 145 11.68 2.42 -2.07
C LEU A 145 11.00 3.14 -3.25
N ALA A 146 11.16 2.61 -4.48
CA ALA A 146 10.43 3.08 -5.64
C ALA A 146 8.97 2.60 -5.64
N VAL A 147 8.66 1.54 -4.89
CA VAL A 147 7.29 1.00 -4.78
C VAL A 147 6.46 1.91 -3.88
N PRO A 148 5.31 2.42 -4.37
CA PRO A 148 4.40 3.24 -3.57
C PRO A 148 3.75 2.41 -2.46
N MET A 149 4.33 2.43 -1.28
CA MET A 149 3.84 1.72 -0.10
C MET A 149 3.88 2.62 1.13
N GLY A 150 3.06 2.30 2.14
CA GLY A 150 3.01 3.06 3.39
C GLY A 150 1.67 3.73 3.65
N GLU A 151 0.69 3.65 2.73
CA GLU A 151 -0.67 4.15 2.98
C GLU A 151 -1.32 3.49 4.22
N VAL A 152 -0.95 2.24 4.50
CA VAL A 152 -1.39 1.52 5.71
C VAL A 152 -0.99 2.23 7.02
N LEU A 153 0.02 3.08 6.98
CA LEU A 153 0.46 3.87 8.13
C LEU A 153 -0.37 5.13 8.35
N ILE A 154 -1.20 5.55 7.39
CA ILE A 154 -1.99 6.79 7.49
C ILE A 154 -2.92 6.76 8.70
N PRO A 155 -3.81 5.76 8.89
CA PRO A 155 -4.74 5.76 10.01
C PRO A 155 -4.04 5.78 11.38
N PRO A 156 -3.06 4.91 11.69
CA PRO A 156 -2.39 4.95 12.99
C PRO A 156 -1.58 6.23 13.22
N LEU A 157 -1.03 6.85 12.17
CA LEU A 157 -0.34 8.14 12.29
C LEU A 157 -1.31 9.31 12.50
N MET A 158 -2.53 9.25 11.94
CA MET A 158 -3.58 10.22 12.24
C MET A 158 -4.01 10.14 13.71
N GLU A 159 -4.26 8.93 14.22
CA GLU A 159 -4.62 8.72 15.64
C GLU A 159 -3.50 9.21 16.57
N TRP A 160 -2.27 8.81 16.29
CA TRP A 160 -1.11 9.29 17.07
C TRP A 160 -0.98 10.81 17.05
N THR A 161 -1.21 11.45 15.89
CA THR A 161 -1.15 12.91 15.76
C THR A 161 -2.27 13.56 16.56
N ALA A 162 -3.49 12.98 16.57
CA ALA A 162 -4.60 13.46 17.39
C ALA A 162 -4.29 13.34 18.88
N ASP A 163 -3.80 12.17 19.34
CA ASP A 163 -3.39 11.93 20.72
C ASP A 163 -2.34 12.96 21.18
N PHE A 164 -1.27 13.09 20.40
CA PHE A 164 -0.19 14.03 20.70
C PHE A 164 -0.71 15.47 20.81
N THR A 165 -1.53 15.90 19.84
CA THR A 165 -2.06 17.26 19.78
C THR A 165 -2.94 17.56 20.99
N VAL A 166 -3.86 16.64 21.33
CA VAL A 166 -4.77 16.78 22.47
C VAL A 166 -3.98 16.86 23.79
N VAL A 167 -3.04 15.95 24.00
CA VAL A 167 -2.20 15.95 25.20
C VAL A 167 -1.39 17.25 25.30
N ALA A 168 -0.80 17.72 24.21
CA ALA A 168 -0.02 18.94 24.19
C ALA A 168 -0.88 20.20 24.49
N LEU A 169 -2.12 20.27 23.95
CA LEU A 169 -3.08 21.34 24.25
C LEU A 169 -3.52 21.34 25.71
N GLN A 170 -3.83 20.16 26.27
CA GLN A 170 -4.17 20.01 27.69
C GLN A 170 -3.01 20.43 28.60
N PHE A 171 -1.77 20.08 28.22
CA PHE A 171 -0.55 20.51 28.94
C PHE A 171 -0.40 22.04 28.91
N SER A 172 -0.89 22.71 27.86
CA SER A 172 -0.91 24.16 27.72
C SER A 172 -2.09 24.83 28.43
N GLY A 173 -2.91 24.04 29.18
CA GLY A 173 -4.05 24.56 29.96
C GLY A 173 -5.31 24.79 29.13
N ILE A 174 -5.37 24.32 27.88
CA ILE A 174 -6.55 24.46 27.02
C ILE A 174 -7.47 23.25 27.23
N PRO A 175 -8.76 23.44 27.61
CA PRO A 175 -9.70 22.35 27.71
C PRO A 175 -10.02 21.80 26.31
N VAL A 176 -9.92 20.48 26.15
CA VAL A 176 -10.17 19.79 24.88
C VAL A 176 -11.20 18.71 25.09
N PHE A 177 -12.27 18.73 24.28
CA PHE A 177 -13.18 17.63 24.13
C PHE A 177 -12.88 16.90 22.82
N ARG A 178 -12.66 15.58 22.90
CA ARG A 178 -12.26 14.76 21.74
C ARG A 178 -13.28 13.67 21.44
N GLU A 179 -13.57 13.48 20.15
CA GLU A 179 -14.42 12.42 19.62
C GLU A 179 -13.74 11.82 18.37
N GLY A 180 -12.97 10.75 18.53
CA GLY A 180 -12.16 10.15 17.45
C GLY A 180 -11.04 11.10 16.97
N LEU A 181 -11.06 11.41 15.67
CA LEU A 181 -10.13 12.35 15.03
C LEU A 181 -10.59 13.82 15.10
N PHE A 182 -11.77 14.07 15.68
CA PHE A 182 -12.31 15.40 15.91
C PHE A 182 -12.05 15.84 17.33
N PHE A 183 -11.75 17.10 17.52
CA PHE A 183 -11.65 17.69 18.85
C PHE A 183 -12.09 19.15 18.85
N SER A 184 -12.72 19.56 19.94
CA SER A 184 -13.22 20.91 20.15
C SER A 184 -12.40 21.58 21.25
N ILE A 185 -12.03 22.82 21.02
CA ILE A 185 -11.41 23.74 21.99
C ILE A 185 -12.22 25.04 22.04
N PRO A 186 -12.03 25.92 23.01
CA PRO A 186 -12.83 27.16 23.11
C PRO A 186 -12.80 28.05 21.87
N SER A 187 -11.76 27.97 21.03
CA SER A 187 -11.63 28.76 19.80
C SER A 187 -12.21 28.10 18.55
N GLY A 188 -12.69 26.86 18.61
CA GLY A 188 -13.31 26.19 17.47
C GLY A 188 -13.18 24.67 17.43
N GLU A 189 -13.70 24.08 16.37
CA GLU A 189 -13.67 22.65 16.10
C GLU A 189 -12.54 22.31 15.10
N TRP A 190 -11.85 21.21 15.37
CA TRP A 190 -10.69 20.74 14.61
C TRP A 190 -10.80 19.28 14.24
N SER A 191 -10.20 18.90 13.13
CA SER A 191 -10.12 17.50 12.73
C SER A 191 -8.74 17.15 12.16
N ILE A 192 -8.25 15.97 12.50
CA ILE A 192 -7.04 15.43 11.90
C ILE A 192 -7.43 14.72 10.60
N VAL A 193 -6.96 15.27 9.49
CA VAL A 193 -7.17 14.72 8.14
C VAL A 193 -5.91 14.00 7.66
N GLU A 194 -6.00 13.22 6.58
CA GLU A 194 -4.88 12.47 5.99
C GLU A 194 -3.64 13.33 5.77
N GLY A 195 -3.80 14.57 5.29
CA GLY A 195 -2.70 15.52 5.12
C GLY A 195 -1.97 15.90 6.42
N CYS A 196 -2.59 15.62 7.58
CA CYS A 196 -2.01 15.83 8.91
C CYS A 196 -1.31 14.58 9.45
N SER A 197 -1.38 13.42 8.77
CA SER A 197 -0.72 12.18 9.21
C SER A 197 0.82 12.29 9.21
N GLY A 198 1.39 13.17 8.39
CA GLY A 198 2.84 13.32 8.24
C GLY A 198 3.49 12.21 7.41
N VAL A 199 2.73 11.25 6.87
CA VAL A 199 3.25 10.09 6.11
C VAL A 199 4.14 10.50 4.94
N ARG A 200 3.82 11.58 4.24
CA ARG A 200 4.62 12.14 3.14
C ARG A 200 6.06 12.47 3.58
N TYR A 201 6.18 13.14 4.69
CA TYR A 201 7.48 13.54 5.25
C TYR A 201 8.23 12.35 5.85
N LEU A 202 7.51 11.41 6.43
CA LEU A 202 8.07 10.15 6.95
C LEU A 202 8.72 9.35 5.83
N ILE A 203 8.02 9.12 4.71
CA ILE A 203 8.53 8.36 3.57
C ILE A 203 9.72 9.06 2.92
N ALA A 204 9.65 10.38 2.72
CA ALA A 204 10.77 11.16 2.18
C ALA A 204 12.00 11.11 3.10
N SER A 205 11.81 11.32 4.41
CA SER A 205 12.87 11.26 5.41
C SER A 205 13.51 9.88 5.47
N PHE A 206 12.71 8.82 5.49
CA PHE A 206 13.19 7.45 5.49
C PHE A 206 14.03 7.15 4.25
N THR A 207 13.53 7.53 3.06
CA THR A 207 14.23 7.30 1.78
C THR A 207 15.60 7.99 1.75
N VAL A 208 15.64 9.30 2.07
CA VAL A 208 16.90 10.05 2.10
C VAL A 208 17.78 9.59 3.26
N GLY A 209 17.18 9.21 4.39
CA GLY A 209 17.87 8.68 5.57
C GLY A 209 18.60 7.37 5.29
N VAL A 210 17.97 6.43 4.59
CA VAL A 210 18.59 5.16 4.16
C VAL A 210 19.76 5.43 3.20
N LEU A 211 19.59 6.34 2.25
CA LEU A 211 20.66 6.73 1.33
C LEU A 211 21.84 7.37 2.07
N PHE A 212 21.56 8.36 2.92
CA PHE A 212 22.58 9.06 3.71
C PHE A 212 23.33 8.10 4.64
N ALA A 213 22.62 7.22 5.35
CA ALA A 213 23.22 6.24 6.24
C ALA A 213 24.18 5.30 5.51
N ASN A 214 23.81 4.87 4.29
CA ASN A 214 24.70 4.02 3.49
C ASN A 214 25.95 4.76 2.98
N LEU A 215 25.81 6.03 2.61
CA LEU A 215 26.90 6.83 2.08
C LEU A 215 27.83 7.37 3.17
N SER A 216 27.30 7.65 4.39
CA SER A 216 28.03 8.35 5.45
C SER A 216 28.59 7.43 6.53
N TYR A 217 28.03 6.23 6.73
CA TYR A 217 28.41 5.35 7.82
C TYR A 217 28.85 3.97 7.32
N ARG A 218 29.91 3.42 7.95
CA ARG A 218 30.40 2.06 7.68
C ARG A 218 29.84 1.05 8.66
N ARG A 219 29.73 1.42 9.95
CA ARG A 219 29.25 0.53 11.02
C ARG A 219 27.74 0.37 10.93
N LEU A 220 27.27 -0.91 10.94
CA LEU A 220 25.85 -1.24 10.81
C LEU A 220 24.98 -0.54 11.87
N TRP A 221 25.42 -0.52 13.14
CA TRP A 221 24.64 0.11 14.20
C TRP A 221 24.42 1.62 13.98
N LYS A 222 25.42 2.35 13.42
CA LYS A 222 25.27 3.77 13.06
C LYS A 222 24.22 3.95 11.94
N ARG A 223 24.26 3.07 10.94
CA ARG A 223 23.26 3.05 9.86
C ARG A 223 21.87 2.84 10.42
N LEU A 224 21.70 1.81 11.26
CA LEU A 224 20.40 1.48 11.84
C LEU A 224 19.88 2.59 12.77
N LEU A 225 20.76 3.18 13.59
CA LEU A 225 20.40 4.30 14.46
C LEU A 225 19.94 5.52 13.67
N PHE A 226 20.65 5.88 12.59
CA PHE A 226 20.26 7.01 11.76
C PHE A 226 18.97 6.76 10.98
N VAL A 227 18.79 5.54 10.45
CA VAL A 227 17.54 5.14 9.80
C VAL A 227 16.39 5.18 10.80
N ALA A 228 16.57 4.69 12.03
CA ALA A 228 15.56 4.81 13.09
C ALA A 228 15.24 6.28 13.40
N ALA A 229 16.25 7.14 13.51
CA ALA A 229 16.05 8.57 13.71
C ALA A 229 15.28 9.21 12.54
N SER A 230 15.56 8.80 11.29
CA SER A 230 14.84 9.29 10.11
C SER A 230 13.38 8.84 10.03
N VAL A 231 12.96 7.89 10.88
CA VAL A 231 11.56 7.50 11.09
C VAL A 231 10.95 8.24 12.27
N ILE A 232 11.62 8.23 13.42
CA ILE A 232 11.07 8.74 14.68
C ILE A 232 10.96 10.27 14.67
N VAL A 233 12.00 10.97 14.19
CA VAL A 233 12.05 12.44 14.20
C VAL A 233 10.91 13.08 13.41
N PRO A 234 10.59 12.66 12.16
CA PRO A 234 9.44 13.21 11.43
C PRO A 234 8.10 12.95 12.10
N ILE A 235 7.91 11.79 12.75
CA ILE A 235 6.67 11.47 13.46
C ILE A 235 6.47 12.46 14.61
N ILE A 236 7.49 12.63 15.47
CA ILE A 236 7.42 13.58 16.59
C ILE A 236 7.25 15.01 16.08
N ALA A 237 8.01 15.40 15.05
CA ALA A 237 7.91 16.71 14.44
C ALA A 237 6.51 17.00 13.88
N ASN A 238 5.83 15.99 13.29
CA ASN A 238 4.47 16.14 12.82
C ASN A 238 3.47 16.40 13.96
N GLY A 239 3.62 15.73 15.11
CA GLY A 239 2.81 16.00 16.29
C GLY A 239 2.99 17.46 16.78
N PHE A 240 4.23 17.92 16.88
CA PHE A 240 4.51 19.33 17.21
C PHE A 240 3.93 20.29 16.17
N ARG A 241 4.04 19.99 14.87
CA ARG A 241 3.46 20.81 13.82
C ARG A 241 1.93 20.92 13.98
N ALA A 242 1.23 19.81 14.21
CA ALA A 242 -0.21 19.82 14.41
C ALA A 242 -0.62 20.64 15.63
N TYR A 243 0.07 20.45 16.76
CA TYR A 243 -0.11 21.26 17.97
C TYR A 243 0.12 22.76 17.72
N LEU A 244 1.22 23.13 17.04
CA LEU A 244 1.54 24.52 16.76
C LEU A 244 0.50 25.19 15.86
N ILE A 245 -0.04 24.48 14.86
CA ILE A 245 -1.09 25.02 13.99
C ILE A 245 -2.35 25.36 14.81
N VAL A 246 -2.79 24.46 15.69
CA VAL A 246 -3.96 24.68 16.53
C VAL A 246 -3.69 25.79 17.55
N MET A 247 -2.50 25.82 18.14
CA MET A 247 -2.11 26.85 19.11
C MET A 247 -2.06 28.25 18.48
N ILE A 248 -1.45 28.40 17.30
CA ILE A 248 -1.40 29.67 16.56
C ILE A 248 -2.81 30.13 16.20
N ALA A 249 -3.67 29.20 15.77
CA ALA A 249 -5.08 29.51 15.49
C ALA A 249 -5.81 29.99 16.75
N HIS A 250 -5.64 29.29 17.88
CA HIS A 250 -6.25 29.66 19.16
C HIS A 250 -5.80 31.06 19.63
N LEU A 251 -4.50 31.35 19.57
CA LEU A 251 -3.94 32.64 20.01
C LEU A 251 -4.25 33.81 19.06
N SER A 252 -4.58 33.52 17.80
CA SER A 252 -4.87 34.55 16.78
C SER A 252 -6.36 34.72 16.47
N ASP A 253 -7.26 34.13 17.28
CA ASP A 253 -8.70 34.09 17.00
C ASP A 253 -9.01 33.62 15.56
N ASN A 254 -8.35 32.57 15.13
CA ASN A 254 -8.44 31.96 13.79
C ASN A 254 -7.98 32.86 12.60
N ARG A 255 -7.43 34.05 12.87
CA ARG A 255 -7.02 34.97 11.80
C ARG A 255 -5.84 34.46 10.96
N LEU A 256 -4.92 33.72 11.57
CA LEU A 256 -3.71 33.16 10.94
C LEU A 256 -3.85 31.69 10.52
N ALA A 257 -5.03 31.06 10.76
CA ALA A 257 -5.25 29.65 10.49
C ALA A 257 -5.74 29.33 9.07
N HIS A 258 -6.18 30.34 8.31
CA HIS A 258 -6.80 30.16 7.01
C HIS A 258 -5.88 30.62 5.87
N GLY A 259 -5.52 29.71 4.95
CA GLY A 259 -4.92 30.07 3.67
C GLY A 259 -3.56 29.43 3.38
N ILE A 260 -2.75 30.15 2.60
CA ILE A 260 -1.44 29.77 2.04
C ILE A 260 -0.46 29.25 3.11
N ASP A 261 -0.64 29.67 4.34
CA ASP A 261 0.22 29.37 5.48
C ASP A 261 0.34 27.89 5.83
N HIS A 262 -0.75 27.11 5.64
CA HIS A 262 -0.70 25.67 5.93
C HIS A 262 0.27 24.91 5.00
N PHE A 263 0.40 25.33 3.75
CA PHE A 263 1.31 24.73 2.76
C PHE A 263 2.75 25.17 3.01
N ILE A 264 2.97 26.49 3.18
CA ILE A 264 4.31 27.09 3.37
C ILE A 264 4.91 26.63 4.70
N TYR A 265 4.17 26.72 5.81
CA TYR A 265 4.66 26.27 7.11
C TYR A 265 4.97 24.77 7.14
N GLY A 266 4.21 23.93 6.42
CA GLY A 266 4.50 22.51 6.29
C GLY A 266 5.86 22.26 5.63
N TRP A 267 6.10 22.82 4.48
CA TRP A 267 7.34 22.61 3.71
C TRP A 267 8.56 23.20 4.42
N PHE A 268 8.45 24.44 4.92
CA PHE A 268 9.54 25.10 5.64
C PHE A 268 9.89 24.37 6.94
N PHE A 269 8.87 24.03 7.73
CA PHE A 269 9.06 23.33 9.00
C PHE A 269 9.77 21.98 8.81
N PHE A 270 9.28 21.15 7.88
CA PHE A 270 9.93 19.87 7.62
C PHE A 270 11.27 20.01 6.93
N GLY A 271 11.46 21.01 6.07
CA GLY A 271 12.76 21.33 5.51
C GLY A 271 13.80 21.62 6.59
N LEU A 272 13.43 22.42 7.61
CA LEU A 272 14.27 22.71 8.75
C LEU A 272 14.56 21.46 9.61
N VAL A 273 13.54 20.66 9.91
CA VAL A 273 13.69 19.41 10.66
C VAL A 273 14.64 18.45 9.95
N MET A 274 14.49 18.30 8.64
CA MET A 274 15.36 17.45 7.82
C MET A 274 16.78 17.98 7.78
N LEU A 275 16.95 19.28 7.58
CA LEU A 275 18.27 19.92 7.60
C LEU A 275 18.98 19.68 8.93
N LEU A 276 18.30 19.85 10.07
CA LEU A 276 18.85 19.60 11.40
C LEU A 276 19.20 18.11 11.59
N LEU A 277 18.34 17.19 11.18
CA LEU A 277 18.58 15.76 11.28
C LEU A 277 19.86 15.36 10.52
N PHE A 278 20.00 15.81 9.27
CA PHE A 278 21.17 15.49 8.45
C PHE A 278 22.42 16.23 8.90
N TRP A 279 22.27 17.46 9.37
CA TRP A 279 23.37 18.24 9.95
C TRP A 279 23.94 17.54 11.19
N VAL A 280 23.09 17.14 12.14
CA VAL A 280 23.51 16.38 13.34
C VAL A 280 24.13 15.05 12.91
N GLY A 281 23.50 14.31 11.98
CA GLY A 281 24.04 13.05 11.46
C GLY A 281 25.41 13.20 10.80
N SER A 282 25.71 14.36 10.24
CA SER A 282 26.99 14.60 9.58
C SER A 282 28.19 14.60 10.53
N PHE A 283 27.99 14.90 11.82
CA PHE A 283 29.08 14.87 12.83
C PHE A 283 29.60 13.46 13.12
N TRP A 284 28.81 12.42 12.86
CA TRP A 284 29.18 11.03 13.10
C TRP A 284 29.64 10.29 11.85
N ARG A 285 29.91 11.01 10.74
CA ARG A 285 30.44 10.41 9.53
C ARG A 285 31.72 9.64 9.82
N ASP A 286 31.81 8.45 9.26
CA ASP A 286 33.06 7.71 9.32
C ASP A 286 34.03 8.30 8.28
N ALA A 287 35.31 8.47 8.66
CA ALA A 287 36.35 8.98 7.76
C ALA A 287 36.46 8.09 6.51
N GLU A 288 36.63 8.74 5.36
CA GLU A 288 36.94 8.05 4.12
C GLU A 288 38.31 7.35 4.25
N ASP A 289 38.31 6.04 4.32
CA ASP A 289 39.52 5.25 4.31
C ASP A 289 40.08 5.24 2.89
N LYS A 290 41.01 6.10 2.62
CA LYS A 290 41.73 6.16 1.35
C LYS A 290 42.61 4.91 1.12
N SER A 291 42.66 4.02 2.11
CA SER A 291 43.58 2.86 2.16
C SER A 291 42.93 1.50 1.93
N SER A 292 41.73 1.42 1.37
CA SER A 292 41.25 0.15 0.82
C SER A 292 41.66 0.08 -0.66
N PRO A 293 42.86 -0.41 -1.00
CA PRO A 293 43.11 -0.86 -2.34
C PRO A 293 42.10 -1.99 -2.60
N VAL A 294 41.36 -1.89 -3.69
CA VAL A 294 40.84 -3.11 -4.36
C VAL A 294 42.03 -4.06 -4.34
N GLY A 295 41.94 -5.17 -3.58
CA GLY A 295 43.08 -6.02 -3.29
C GLY A 295 43.84 -6.32 -4.57
N ASP A 296 45.13 -5.99 -4.55
CA ASP A 296 46.09 -6.37 -5.58
C ASP A 296 46.40 -7.91 -5.58
N GLY A 297 45.43 -8.70 -5.07
CA GLY A 297 45.50 -10.15 -5.21
C GLY A 297 45.23 -10.53 -6.66
N PRO A 298 45.98 -11.52 -7.20
CA PRO A 298 45.74 -12.04 -8.54
C PRO A 298 44.25 -12.46 -8.61
N VAL A 299 43.50 -11.81 -9.52
CA VAL A 299 42.12 -12.19 -9.85
C VAL A 299 42.20 -13.63 -10.36
N PRO A 300 41.57 -14.63 -9.71
CA PRO A 300 41.57 -15.98 -10.21
C PRO A 300 41.13 -15.98 -11.67
N ASP A 301 41.89 -16.61 -12.56
CA ASP A 301 41.49 -16.84 -13.95
C ASP A 301 40.29 -17.81 -13.99
N ALA A 302 39.12 -17.33 -13.58
CA ALA A 302 37.88 -18.07 -13.78
C ALA A 302 37.61 -18.14 -15.29
N PRO A 303 37.34 -19.32 -15.85
CA PRO A 303 37.05 -19.48 -17.26
C PRO A 303 35.87 -18.56 -17.64
N ALA A 304 36.04 -17.75 -18.69
CA ALA A 304 35.01 -16.85 -19.18
C ALA A 304 33.79 -17.67 -19.60
N THR A 305 32.63 -17.34 -19.05
CA THR A 305 31.35 -17.98 -19.44
C THR A 305 31.11 -17.76 -20.93
N PRO A 306 30.85 -18.81 -21.73
CA PRO A 306 30.56 -18.65 -23.14
C PRO A 306 29.28 -17.86 -23.37
N ARG A 307 29.19 -17.14 -24.50
CA ARG A 307 28.03 -16.35 -24.88
C ARG A 307 26.69 -17.12 -24.79
N VAL A 308 26.71 -18.41 -25.16
CA VAL A 308 25.56 -19.30 -25.14
C VAL A 308 25.00 -19.47 -23.72
N GLY A 309 25.86 -19.49 -22.69
CA GLY A 309 25.44 -19.58 -21.30
C GLY A 309 24.58 -18.38 -20.88
N PHE A 310 25.02 -17.15 -21.16
CA PHE A 310 24.24 -15.95 -20.85
C PHE A 310 22.90 -15.90 -21.58
N ALA A 311 22.87 -16.26 -22.86
CA ALA A 311 21.65 -16.28 -23.67
C ALA A 311 20.64 -17.33 -23.15
N ALA A 312 21.10 -18.51 -22.75
CA ALA A 312 20.25 -19.57 -22.23
C ALA A 312 19.58 -19.15 -20.90
N TYR A 313 20.36 -18.57 -19.98
CA TYR A 313 19.79 -18.07 -18.71
C TYR A 313 18.86 -16.87 -18.91
N ALA A 314 19.16 -15.97 -19.85
CA ALA A 314 18.25 -14.88 -20.20
C ALA A 314 16.93 -15.40 -20.79
N ALA A 315 17.01 -16.38 -21.70
CA ALA A 315 15.80 -17.02 -22.26
C ALA A 315 14.99 -17.73 -21.18
N ALA A 316 15.62 -18.47 -20.28
CA ALA A 316 14.95 -19.10 -19.13
C ALA A 316 14.30 -18.07 -18.21
N ALA A 317 14.99 -16.96 -17.89
CA ALA A 317 14.47 -15.88 -17.09
C ALA A 317 13.24 -15.23 -17.73
N ILE A 318 13.32 -14.89 -19.01
CA ILE A 318 12.21 -14.28 -19.77
C ILE A 318 11.01 -15.25 -19.86
N ALA A 319 11.25 -16.52 -20.16
CA ALA A 319 10.19 -17.52 -20.24
C ALA A 319 9.49 -17.70 -18.88
N THR A 320 10.27 -17.77 -17.78
CA THR A 320 9.74 -17.87 -16.42
C THR A 320 8.87 -16.67 -16.07
N VAL A 321 9.34 -15.45 -16.37
CA VAL A 321 8.58 -14.22 -16.10
C VAL A 321 7.32 -14.12 -16.95
N ALA A 322 7.38 -14.51 -18.23
CA ALA A 322 6.24 -14.44 -19.17
C ALA A 322 5.12 -15.44 -18.82
N ALA A 323 5.46 -16.59 -18.23
CA ALA A 323 4.50 -17.63 -17.91
C ALA A 323 3.35 -17.13 -16.99
N TRP A 324 3.66 -16.27 -16.02
CA TRP A 324 2.69 -15.81 -15.02
C TRP A 324 1.64 -14.85 -15.58
N PRO A 325 1.98 -13.80 -16.33
CA PRO A 325 0.97 -12.95 -16.99
C PRO A 325 0.15 -13.71 -18.03
N LEU A 326 0.73 -14.69 -18.75
CA LEU A 326 0.00 -15.54 -19.67
C LEU A 326 -1.04 -16.40 -18.94
N TYR A 327 -0.68 -16.98 -17.79
CA TYR A 327 -1.60 -17.71 -16.94
C TYR A 327 -2.70 -16.79 -16.38
N ALA A 328 -2.35 -15.59 -15.92
CA ALA A 328 -3.32 -14.60 -15.47
C ALA A 328 -4.34 -14.23 -16.56
N GLN A 329 -3.88 -14.03 -17.81
CA GLN A 329 -4.78 -13.78 -18.95
C GLN A 329 -5.69 -14.96 -19.25
N HIS A 330 -5.22 -16.19 -19.06
CA HIS A 330 -6.07 -17.38 -19.21
C HIS A 330 -7.21 -17.37 -18.18
N LEU A 331 -6.92 -17.10 -16.91
CA LEU A 331 -7.93 -16.97 -15.85
C LEU A 331 -8.94 -15.85 -16.14
N GLU A 332 -8.47 -14.72 -16.64
CA GLU A 332 -9.33 -13.57 -16.93
C GLU A 332 -10.31 -13.84 -18.07
N ARG A 333 -9.87 -14.53 -19.13
CA ARG A 333 -10.75 -14.92 -20.26
C ARG A 333 -11.90 -15.81 -19.81
N GLN A 334 -11.67 -16.69 -18.85
CA GLN A 334 -12.71 -17.54 -18.28
C GLN A 334 -13.73 -16.72 -17.45
N SER A 335 -13.26 -15.73 -16.69
CA SER A 335 -14.11 -14.86 -15.88
C SER A 335 -14.97 -13.91 -16.72
N ILE A 336 -14.45 -13.38 -17.83
CA ILE A 336 -15.18 -12.46 -18.73
C ILE A 336 -16.33 -13.15 -19.44
N ALA A 337 -16.21 -14.43 -19.79
CA ALA A 337 -17.28 -15.19 -20.43
C ALA A 337 -18.57 -15.21 -19.59
N SER A 338 -18.45 -15.15 -18.26
CA SER A 338 -19.57 -15.12 -17.31
C SER A 338 -20.17 -13.72 -17.08
N ALA A 339 -19.54 -12.63 -17.60
CA ALA A 339 -19.83 -11.26 -17.17
C ALA A 339 -21.03 -10.58 -17.87
N GLN A 340 -21.63 -11.17 -18.88
CA GLN A 340 -22.58 -10.48 -19.77
C GLN A 340 -24.04 -10.43 -19.28
N THR A 341 -24.43 -11.21 -18.28
CA THR A 341 -25.82 -11.25 -17.81
C THR A 341 -26.08 -10.15 -16.79
N PRO A 342 -27.09 -9.27 -16.96
CA PRO A 342 -27.47 -8.31 -15.93
C PRO A 342 -27.88 -9.03 -14.64
N LEU A 343 -27.33 -8.61 -13.52
CA LEU A 343 -27.71 -9.13 -12.21
C LEU A 343 -28.70 -8.18 -11.53
N THR A 344 -29.73 -8.74 -10.95
CA THR A 344 -30.68 -8.00 -10.11
C THR A 344 -30.63 -8.57 -8.71
N LEU A 345 -30.44 -7.70 -7.71
CA LEU A 345 -30.51 -8.04 -6.29
C LEU A 345 -31.88 -7.60 -5.78
N ALA A 346 -32.74 -8.56 -5.53
CA ALA A 346 -34.07 -8.29 -4.96
C ALA A 346 -33.94 -7.96 -3.46
N ALA A 347 -34.79 -7.05 -2.96
CA ALA A 347 -34.85 -6.75 -1.55
C ALA A 347 -35.15 -8.02 -0.74
N PRO A 348 -34.42 -8.27 0.38
CA PRO A 348 -34.74 -9.37 1.29
C PRO A 348 -36.19 -9.28 1.77
N ALA A 349 -36.90 -10.41 1.73
CA ALA A 349 -38.28 -10.44 2.24
C ALA A 349 -38.31 -10.16 3.76
N GLY A 350 -39.26 -9.34 4.19
CA GLY A 350 -39.43 -9.08 5.62
C GLY A 350 -39.71 -10.37 6.39
N ALA A 351 -39.17 -10.49 7.59
CA ALA A 351 -39.30 -11.67 8.46
C ALA A 351 -39.51 -11.23 9.91
N ARG A 352 -40.21 -12.06 10.70
CA ARG A 352 -40.40 -11.91 12.15
C ARG A 352 -40.91 -10.52 12.57
N GLY A 353 -41.79 -9.93 11.76
CA GLY A 353 -42.41 -8.62 12.01
C GLY A 353 -41.64 -7.44 11.43
N TRP A 354 -40.47 -7.64 10.82
CA TRP A 354 -39.83 -6.61 10.02
C TRP A 354 -40.49 -6.53 8.66
N VAL A 355 -40.91 -5.35 8.27
CA VAL A 355 -41.55 -5.08 6.97
C VAL A 355 -40.74 -4.03 6.21
N LEU A 356 -40.72 -4.16 4.89
CA LEU A 356 -40.07 -3.19 4.01
C LEU A 356 -40.82 -1.81 4.17
N ASP A 357 -40.03 -0.77 4.38
CA ASP A 357 -40.50 0.60 4.48
C ASP A 357 -40.07 1.37 3.21
N SER A 358 -41.01 2.14 2.65
CA SER A 358 -40.74 2.99 1.49
C SER A 358 -39.96 4.26 1.85
N ASP A 359 -39.99 4.67 3.11
CA ASP A 359 -39.36 5.89 3.56
C ASP A 359 -37.87 5.61 3.84
N PRO A 360 -36.92 6.35 3.22
CA PRO A 360 -35.51 6.16 3.45
C PRO A 360 -35.16 6.59 4.89
N LEU A 361 -34.41 5.72 5.60
CA LEU A 361 -33.90 5.99 6.94
C LEU A 361 -33.02 7.24 7.01
N THR A 362 -32.21 7.44 5.99
CA THR A 362 -31.15 8.45 5.93
C THR A 362 -30.80 8.79 4.49
N ASP A 363 -30.23 9.97 4.27
CA ASP A 363 -29.61 10.40 3.02
C ASP A 363 -28.19 9.88 2.86
N TRP A 364 -27.57 9.36 3.94
CA TRP A 364 -26.24 8.78 3.90
C TRP A 364 -26.17 7.57 2.97
N ARG A 365 -25.08 7.51 2.19
CA ARG A 365 -24.70 6.35 1.38
C ARG A 365 -23.22 6.10 1.53
N PRO A 366 -22.76 4.83 1.65
CA PRO A 366 -21.34 4.52 1.65
C PRO A 366 -20.74 4.84 0.29
N HIS A 367 -19.50 5.29 0.28
CA HIS A 367 -18.73 5.49 -0.94
C HIS A 367 -18.03 4.19 -1.31
N TYR A 368 -18.64 3.44 -2.23
CA TYR A 368 -18.15 2.16 -2.69
C TYR A 368 -17.98 2.16 -4.21
N ASP A 369 -16.97 1.42 -4.71
CA ASP A 369 -16.85 1.12 -6.13
C ASP A 369 -18.19 0.55 -6.64
N PRO A 370 -18.61 0.85 -7.89
CA PRO A 370 -19.90 0.40 -8.41
C PRO A 370 -20.04 -1.13 -8.33
N PRO A 371 -21.02 -1.67 -7.58
CA PRO A 371 -21.27 -3.10 -7.50
C PRO A 371 -21.95 -3.62 -8.78
N SER A 372 -21.83 -4.93 -9.05
CA SER A 372 -22.58 -5.59 -10.13
C SER A 372 -24.09 -5.59 -9.88
N ALA A 373 -24.49 -5.63 -8.61
CA ALA A 373 -25.86 -5.40 -8.15
C ALA A 373 -25.83 -4.87 -6.72
N GLY A 374 -26.74 -3.96 -6.39
CA GLY A 374 -26.77 -3.38 -5.04
C GLY A 374 -28.13 -2.83 -4.68
N LEU A 375 -28.38 -2.71 -3.39
CA LEU A 375 -29.60 -2.07 -2.84
C LEU A 375 -29.31 -1.36 -1.52
N PHE A 376 -30.16 -0.39 -1.21
CA PHE A 376 -30.24 0.24 0.10
C PHE A 376 -31.72 0.33 0.47
N GLN A 377 -32.17 -0.45 1.45
CA GLN A 377 -33.57 -0.60 1.79
C GLN A 377 -33.80 -0.44 3.30
N THR A 378 -34.90 0.23 3.66
CA THR A 378 -35.29 0.43 5.04
C THR A 378 -36.32 -0.62 5.46
N TYR A 379 -36.21 -1.10 6.70
CA TYR A 379 -37.14 -2.03 7.33
C TYR A 379 -37.58 -1.46 8.66
N ARG A 380 -38.87 -1.72 8.99
CA ARG A 380 -39.48 -1.23 10.22
C ARG A 380 -40.15 -2.38 11.00
N LYS A 381 -40.07 -2.33 12.33
CA LYS A 381 -40.75 -3.21 13.26
C LYS A 381 -41.21 -2.40 14.47
N GLY A 382 -42.46 -1.96 14.49
CA GLY A 382 -42.97 -0.99 15.46
C GLY A 382 -42.22 0.34 15.38
N ASP A 383 -41.58 0.74 16.46
CA ASP A 383 -40.74 1.95 16.57
C ASP A 383 -39.29 1.76 16.07
N LYS A 384 -38.86 0.51 15.85
CA LYS A 384 -37.50 0.17 15.43
C LYS A 384 -37.37 0.31 13.91
N VAL A 385 -36.29 0.94 13.47
CA VAL A 385 -36.00 1.15 12.06
C VAL A 385 -34.54 0.77 11.80
N VAL A 386 -34.31 -0.03 10.75
CA VAL A 386 -32.96 -0.46 10.30
C VAL A 386 -32.90 -0.40 8.79
N ALA A 387 -31.84 0.16 8.24
CA ALA A 387 -31.59 0.07 6.81
C ALA A 387 -30.52 -1.00 6.53
N VAL A 388 -30.68 -1.68 5.38
CA VAL A 388 -29.75 -2.68 4.88
C VAL A 388 -29.11 -2.16 3.60
N TYR A 389 -27.79 -2.13 3.54
CA TYR A 389 -27.04 -1.95 2.31
C TYR A 389 -26.42 -3.27 1.91
N LEU A 390 -26.66 -3.71 0.68
CA LEU A 390 -26.04 -4.87 0.07
C LEU A 390 -25.37 -4.45 -1.23
N ALA A 391 -24.10 -4.79 -1.38
CA ALA A 391 -23.35 -4.57 -2.60
C ALA A 391 -22.72 -5.89 -3.04
N TYR A 392 -23.16 -6.44 -4.17
CA TYR A 392 -22.68 -7.69 -4.74
C TYR A 392 -21.73 -7.41 -5.90
N TYR A 393 -20.54 -7.99 -5.83
CA TYR A 393 -19.52 -7.94 -6.87
C TYR A 393 -19.36 -9.33 -7.49
N ARG A 394 -19.69 -9.46 -8.77
CA ARG A 394 -19.59 -10.72 -9.53
C ARG A 394 -18.13 -11.15 -9.70
N SER A 395 -17.26 -10.17 -9.95
CA SER A 395 -15.83 -10.36 -10.12
C SER A 395 -15.08 -9.13 -9.62
N GLN A 396 -13.83 -9.33 -9.25
CA GLN A 396 -12.96 -8.26 -8.80
C GLN A 396 -12.22 -7.66 -10.00
N GLN A 397 -12.53 -6.41 -10.32
CA GLN A 397 -11.89 -5.66 -11.40
C GLN A 397 -11.51 -4.28 -10.90
N ARG A 398 -10.51 -3.67 -11.54
CA ARG A 398 -10.10 -2.31 -11.17
C ARG A 398 -11.28 -1.33 -11.32
N GLY A 399 -11.63 -0.65 -10.23
CA GLY A 399 -12.77 0.27 -10.15
C GLY A 399 -14.12 -0.40 -9.91
N ALA A 400 -14.13 -1.73 -9.66
CA ALA A 400 -15.31 -2.50 -9.23
C ALA A 400 -14.86 -3.63 -8.29
N GLN A 401 -14.36 -3.26 -7.11
CA GLN A 401 -13.80 -4.18 -6.11
C GLN A 401 -14.63 -4.17 -4.84
N LEU A 402 -14.86 -5.36 -4.29
CA LEU A 402 -15.50 -5.49 -2.97
C LEU A 402 -14.64 -4.87 -1.87
N VAL A 403 -13.34 -5.13 -1.90
CA VAL A 403 -12.36 -4.61 -0.95
C VAL A 403 -11.40 -3.68 -1.68
N SER A 404 -11.51 -2.39 -1.42
CA SER A 404 -10.72 -1.33 -2.03
C SER A 404 -10.43 -0.25 -0.99
N SER A 405 -9.32 0.48 -1.12
CA SER A 405 -9.06 1.67 -0.31
C SER A 405 -10.01 2.83 -0.61
N TRP A 406 -10.73 2.77 -1.74
CA TRP A 406 -11.78 3.72 -2.11
C TRP A 406 -13.13 3.41 -1.44
N ASN A 407 -13.34 2.16 -1.02
CA ASN A 407 -14.56 1.75 -0.35
C ASN A 407 -14.53 2.20 1.10
N VAL A 408 -15.10 3.36 1.35
CA VAL A 408 -15.14 4.00 2.67
C VAL A 408 -16.57 4.37 3.06
N MET A 409 -16.85 4.43 4.35
CA MET A 409 -18.13 4.88 4.85
C MET A 409 -18.40 6.34 4.50
N ILE A 410 -17.36 7.16 4.53
CA ILE A 410 -17.42 8.60 4.24
C ILE A 410 -16.12 9.01 3.57
N VAL A 411 -16.20 9.77 2.48
CA VAL A 411 -15.01 10.40 1.88
C VAL A 411 -14.47 11.48 2.80
N GLN A 412 -13.17 11.70 2.75
CA GLN A 412 -12.52 12.75 3.54
C GLN A 412 -13.14 14.12 3.26
N LYS A 413 -13.33 14.93 4.31
CA LYS A 413 -13.97 16.24 4.22
C LYS A 413 -15.40 16.21 3.64
N HIS A 414 -16.15 15.14 3.91
CA HIS A 414 -17.56 15.10 3.54
C HIS A 414 -18.31 16.28 4.18
N PRO A 415 -19.13 17.04 3.42
CA PRO A 415 -19.69 18.29 3.91
C PRO A 415 -20.68 18.13 5.08
N VAL A 416 -21.26 16.95 5.25
CA VAL A 416 -22.34 16.71 6.23
C VAL A 416 -21.96 15.64 7.25
N TRP A 417 -21.41 14.52 6.80
CA TRP A 417 -21.16 13.34 7.64
C TRP A 417 -19.72 13.24 8.12
N ASN A 418 -19.56 12.84 9.39
CA ASN A 418 -18.28 12.62 10.03
C ASN A 418 -18.23 11.22 10.65
N ASN A 419 -17.10 10.53 10.51
CA ASN A 419 -16.83 9.28 11.24
C ASN A 419 -16.25 9.65 12.60
N VAL A 420 -16.97 9.32 13.68
CA VAL A 420 -16.60 9.66 15.06
C VAL A 420 -16.08 8.47 15.85
N GLY A 421 -16.08 7.26 15.27
CA GLY A 421 -15.51 6.08 15.90
C GLY A 421 -15.72 4.83 15.08
N GLN A 422 -14.76 3.91 15.21
CA GLN A 422 -14.82 2.59 14.59
C GLN A 422 -14.21 1.57 15.55
N GLU A 423 -14.94 0.48 15.80
CA GLU A 423 -14.48 -0.59 16.67
C GLU A 423 -14.93 -1.96 16.15
N ARG A 424 -14.31 -3.04 16.67
CA ARG A 424 -14.74 -4.41 16.42
C ARG A 424 -15.64 -4.84 17.56
N VAL A 425 -16.83 -5.34 17.22
CA VAL A 425 -17.78 -5.91 18.19
C VAL A 425 -17.84 -7.41 17.98
N GLU A 426 -17.52 -8.14 19.05
CA GLU A 426 -17.47 -9.61 19.02
C GLU A 426 -18.85 -10.22 19.30
N GLY A 427 -19.13 -11.35 18.63
CA GLY A 427 -20.35 -12.13 18.87
C GLY A 427 -21.65 -11.42 18.57
N ALA A 428 -21.65 -10.48 17.63
CA ALA A 428 -22.80 -9.59 17.39
C ALA A 428 -24.02 -10.30 16.77
N LEU A 429 -23.86 -11.46 16.13
CA LEU A 429 -24.92 -12.09 15.34
C LEU A 429 -25.30 -13.50 15.84
N GLY A 430 -26.55 -13.67 16.29
CA GLY A 430 -27.31 -14.93 16.38
C GLY A 430 -26.65 -16.08 17.14
N SER A 431 -26.86 -17.31 16.65
CA SER A 431 -26.32 -18.56 17.20
C SER A 431 -24.86 -18.82 16.79
N GLY A 432 -24.21 -17.92 16.02
CA GLY A 432 -22.82 -17.98 15.58
C GLY A 432 -22.05 -16.76 16.11
N THR A 433 -20.76 -16.96 16.38
CA THR A 433 -19.84 -15.89 16.78
C THR A 433 -19.37 -15.12 15.54
N LEU A 434 -20.22 -14.28 14.97
CA LEU A 434 -19.78 -13.36 13.94
C LEU A 434 -19.39 -12.02 14.58
N ASP A 435 -18.15 -11.63 14.35
CA ASP A 435 -17.67 -10.31 14.69
C ASP A 435 -18.05 -9.33 13.57
N VAL A 436 -18.42 -8.12 13.94
CA VAL A 436 -18.74 -7.05 13.00
C VAL A 436 -17.85 -5.85 13.25
N ARG A 437 -17.64 -5.07 12.21
CA ARG A 437 -17.06 -3.73 12.34
C ARG A 437 -18.20 -2.76 12.62
N GLU A 438 -18.17 -2.13 13.79
CA GLU A 438 -19.08 -1.08 14.20
C GLU A 438 -18.47 0.27 13.85
N THR A 439 -19.21 1.08 13.07
CA THR A 439 -18.81 2.44 12.70
C THR A 439 -19.88 3.42 13.17
N ARG A 440 -19.47 4.48 13.85
CA ARG A 440 -20.34 5.54 14.32
C ARG A 440 -20.20 6.78 13.44
N LEU A 441 -21.31 7.17 12.81
CA LEU A 441 -21.36 8.37 11.98
C LEU A 441 -22.20 9.45 12.64
N ARG A 442 -21.78 10.71 12.43
CA ARG A 442 -22.49 11.89 12.94
C ARG A 442 -22.70 12.91 11.82
N SER A 443 -23.91 13.45 11.74
CA SER A 443 -24.25 14.67 11.02
C SER A 443 -24.85 15.71 11.99
N PRO A 444 -25.11 16.96 11.57
CA PRO A 444 -25.83 17.94 12.39
C PRO A 444 -27.21 17.50 12.81
N GLN A 445 -27.87 16.64 12.02
CA GLN A 445 -29.28 16.24 12.23
C GLN A 445 -29.43 14.82 12.76
N GLN A 446 -28.46 13.93 12.54
CA GLN A 446 -28.64 12.50 12.79
C GLN A 446 -27.32 11.83 13.16
N ARG A 447 -27.40 10.78 13.99
CA ARG A 447 -26.32 9.83 14.26
C ARG A 447 -26.70 8.46 13.73
N LEU A 448 -25.74 7.74 13.16
CA LEU A 448 -25.93 6.39 12.63
C LEU A 448 -24.93 5.43 13.27
N LEU A 449 -25.42 4.26 13.68
CA LEU A 449 -24.63 3.11 14.05
C LEU A 449 -24.67 2.15 12.88
N ILE A 450 -23.51 1.74 12.40
CA ILE A 450 -23.37 0.87 11.23
C ILE A 450 -22.59 -0.35 11.62
N TRP A 451 -23.13 -1.52 11.33
CA TRP A 451 -22.42 -2.79 11.39
C TRP A 451 -22.14 -3.26 10.00
N ASP A 452 -20.88 -3.61 9.68
CA ASP A 452 -20.50 -4.07 8.35
C ASP A 452 -19.51 -5.23 8.39
N TRP A 453 -19.60 -6.07 7.35
CA TRP A 453 -18.71 -7.20 7.08
C TRP A 453 -18.78 -7.61 5.61
N TYR A 454 -17.89 -8.51 5.21
CA TYR A 454 -17.87 -9.10 3.87
C TYR A 454 -18.42 -10.51 3.90
N ARG A 455 -19.09 -10.94 2.82
CA ARG A 455 -19.47 -12.33 2.58
C ARG A 455 -18.85 -12.82 1.29
N ILE A 456 -18.02 -13.87 1.37
CA ILE A 456 -17.29 -14.44 0.25
C ILE A 456 -17.41 -15.95 0.35
N SER A 457 -17.86 -16.61 -0.74
CA SER A 457 -18.04 -18.07 -0.79
C SER A 457 -18.87 -18.63 0.37
N GLY A 458 -19.90 -17.89 0.81
CA GLY A 458 -20.78 -18.26 1.93
C GLY A 458 -20.19 -18.03 3.31
N HIS A 459 -18.98 -17.50 3.44
CA HIS A 459 -18.33 -17.20 4.71
C HIS A 459 -18.35 -15.70 5.03
N ASP A 460 -18.66 -15.38 6.27
CA ASP A 460 -18.59 -14.02 6.78
C ASP A 460 -17.17 -13.67 7.21
N ILE A 461 -16.63 -12.56 6.73
CA ILE A 461 -15.24 -12.16 6.93
C ILE A 461 -15.21 -10.69 7.32
N LEU A 462 -14.55 -10.38 8.44
CA LEU A 462 -14.38 -9.00 8.90
C LEU A 462 -13.11 -8.35 8.35
N SER A 463 -12.02 -9.10 8.33
CA SER A 463 -10.73 -8.57 7.92
C SER A 463 -10.65 -8.35 6.41
N PRO A 464 -10.36 -7.13 5.93
CA PRO A 464 -10.17 -6.86 4.50
C PRO A 464 -8.99 -7.65 3.90
N TYR A 465 -7.96 -7.96 4.71
CA TYR A 465 -6.83 -8.79 4.27
C TYR A 465 -7.24 -10.23 4.04
N VAL A 466 -8.01 -10.81 4.97
CA VAL A 466 -8.54 -12.18 4.82
C VAL A 466 -9.50 -12.24 3.64
N ALA A 467 -10.38 -11.23 3.48
CA ALA A 467 -11.29 -11.13 2.33
C ALA A 467 -10.52 -11.12 1.00
N LYS A 468 -9.46 -10.31 0.89
CA LYS A 468 -8.59 -10.29 -0.30
C LYS A 468 -7.91 -11.63 -0.56
N LEU A 469 -7.41 -12.30 0.49
CA LEU A 469 -6.78 -13.62 0.37
C LEU A 469 -7.79 -14.69 -0.08
N THR A 470 -9.01 -14.68 0.46
CA THR A 470 -10.07 -15.61 0.07
C THR A 470 -10.47 -15.41 -1.39
N LEU A 471 -10.74 -14.16 -1.80
CA LEU A 471 -11.03 -13.82 -3.20
C LEU A 471 -9.92 -14.27 -4.15
N ALA A 472 -8.65 -14.05 -3.77
CA ALA A 472 -7.51 -14.50 -4.56
C ALA A 472 -7.43 -16.03 -4.66
N ALA A 473 -7.63 -16.75 -3.56
CA ALA A 473 -7.62 -18.20 -3.52
C ALA A 473 -8.77 -18.79 -4.37
N ASP A 474 -9.95 -18.20 -4.30
CA ASP A 474 -11.11 -18.63 -5.08
C ASP A 474 -10.89 -18.37 -6.57
N LYS A 475 -10.36 -17.21 -6.96
CA LYS A 475 -9.97 -16.90 -8.35
C LYS A 475 -8.95 -17.89 -8.90
N LEU A 476 -7.87 -18.15 -8.14
CA LEU A 476 -6.81 -19.07 -8.54
C LEU A 476 -7.28 -20.53 -8.60
N SER A 477 -8.30 -20.88 -7.82
CA SER A 477 -8.93 -22.22 -7.81
C SER A 477 -10.08 -22.36 -8.82
N ASN A 478 -10.28 -21.36 -9.70
CA ASN A 478 -11.34 -21.32 -10.71
C ASN A 478 -12.76 -21.45 -10.11
N ARG A 479 -12.94 -20.97 -8.85
CA ARG A 479 -14.27 -20.91 -8.20
C ARG A 479 -14.97 -19.56 -8.39
N GLY A 480 -14.33 -18.64 -9.13
CA GLY A 480 -14.75 -17.25 -9.24
C GLY A 480 -14.26 -16.40 -8.07
N ASP A 481 -14.43 -15.09 -8.18
CA ASP A 481 -14.03 -14.11 -7.15
C ASP A 481 -15.20 -13.21 -6.75
N ALA A 482 -16.42 -13.80 -6.72
CA ALA A 482 -17.63 -13.11 -6.30
C ALA A 482 -17.65 -12.87 -4.78
N GLY A 483 -18.29 -11.77 -4.37
CA GLY A 483 -18.46 -11.47 -2.96
C GLY A 483 -19.37 -10.28 -2.72
N SER A 484 -19.80 -10.11 -1.48
CA SER A 484 -20.76 -9.07 -1.07
C SER A 484 -20.26 -8.28 0.12
N ALA A 485 -20.55 -6.98 0.15
CA ALA A 485 -20.55 -6.17 1.36
C ALA A 485 -21.96 -6.13 1.94
N ILE A 486 -22.06 -6.32 3.25
CA ILE A 486 -23.32 -6.26 4.00
C ILE A 486 -23.16 -5.18 5.06
N MET A 487 -24.13 -4.24 5.13
CA MET A 487 -24.16 -3.22 6.16
C MET A 487 -25.57 -3.13 6.74
N LEU A 488 -25.64 -3.06 8.06
CA LEU A 488 -26.85 -2.79 8.82
C LEU A 488 -26.71 -1.41 9.45
N VAL A 489 -27.72 -0.55 9.29
CA VAL A 489 -27.67 0.85 9.70
C VAL A 489 -28.85 1.17 10.59
N ALA A 490 -28.61 1.68 11.80
CA ALA A 490 -29.65 2.14 12.70
C ALA A 490 -29.40 3.58 13.17
N PRO A 491 -30.44 4.43 13.26
CA PRO A 491 -30.32 5.78 13.80
C PRO A 491 -30.30 5.75 15.31
N TYR A 492 -29.68 6.75 15.94
CA TYR A 492 -29.77 6.97 17.40
C TYR A 492 -29.53 8.43 17.76
N ASP A 493 -30.09 8.84 18.91
CA ASP A 493 -29.97 10.21 19.40
C ASP A 493 -28.98 10.30 20.57
N ASP A 494 -29.02 9.31 21.47
CA ASP A 494 -28.15 9.29 22.66
C ASP A 494 -26.81 8.60 22.40
N PRO A 495 -25.69 9.32 22.44
CA PRO A 495 -24.36 8.72 22.26
C PRO A 495 -23.99 7.66 23.30
N THR A 496 -24.61 7.70 24.48
CA THR A 496 -24.34 6.76 25.60
C THR A 496 -25.11 5.46 25.46
N HIS A 497 -26.17 5.44 24.63
CA HIS A 497 -27.03 4.29 24.40
C HIS A 497 -27.18 3.98 22.90
N PRO A 498 -26.13 3.49 22.23
CA PRO A 498 -26.22 3.13 20.82
C PRO A 498 -27.19 1.97 20.60
N PRO A 499 -27.86 1.88 19.43
CA PRO A 499 -28.93 0.92 19.15
C PRO A 499 -28.41 -0.49 18.83
N THR A 500 -27.36 -0.94 19.52
CA THR A 500 -26.71 -2.25 19.34
C THR A 500 -27.71 -3.41 19.50
N ALA A 501 -28.66 -3.30 20.46
CA ALA A 501 -29.70 -4.30 20.67
C ALA A 501 -30.66 -4.41 19.47
N VAL A 502 -30.99 -3.26 18.84
CA VAL A 502 -31.87 -3.21 17.65
C VAL A 502 -31.18 -3.87 16.45
N LEU A 503 -29.89 -3.56 16.23
CA LEU A 503 -29.12 -4.17 15.15
C LEU A 503 -28.95 -5.68 15.35
N ARG A 504 -28.75 -6.13 16.60
CA ARG A 504 -28.64 -7.56 16.92
C ARG A 504 -29.97 -8.30 16.70
N GLU A 505 -31.08 -7.72 17.12
CA GLU A 505 -32.42 -8.27 16.87
C GLU A 505 -32.68 -8.37 15.36
N PHE A 506 -32.43 -7.29 14.62
CA PHE A 506 -32.61 -7.25 13.18
C PHE A 506 -31.77 -8.31 12.48
N ALA A 507 -30.50 -8.40 12.83
CA ALA A 507 -29.60 -9.39 12.27
C ALA A 507 -30.10 -10.82 12.54
N THR A 508 -30.50 -11.13 13.77
CA THR A 508 -31.03 -12.45 14.15
C THR A 508 -32.29 -12.79 13.33
N ASP A 509 -33.17 -11.82 13.11
CA ASP A 509 -34.44 -12.04 12.43
C ASP A 509 -34.31 -12.07 10.90
N MET A 510 -33.44 -11.25 10.33
CA MET A 510 -33.39 -10.97 8.89
C MET A 510 -32.22 -11.62 8.15
N MET A 511 -31.17 -12.12 8.84
CA MET A 511 -30.05 -12.78 8.14
C MET A 511 -30.48 -13.91 7.21
N PRO A 512 -31.43 -14.80 7.57
CA PRO A 512 -31.89 -15.84 6.64
C PRO A 512 -32.50 -15.28 5.34
N SER A 513 -33.17 -14.14 5.41
CA SER A 513 -33.75 -13.45 4.23
C SER A 513 -32.67 -12.78 3.39
N ILE A 514 -31.64 -12.19 4.03
CA ILE A 514 -30.47 -11.61 3.36
C ILE A 514 -29.69 -12.71 2.65
N ASP A 515 -29.41 -13.83 3.33
CA ASP A 515 -28.76 -15.00 2.78
C ASP A 515 -29.49 -15.55 1.56
N GLY A 516 -30.80 -15.68 1.67
CA GLY A 516 -31.63 -16.12 0.56
C GLY A 516 -31.64 -15.16 -0.63
N ALA A 517 -31.50 -13.83 -0.39
CA ALA A 517 -31.39 -12.86 -1.47
C ALA A 517 -30.05 -12.97 -2.19
N LEU A 518 -28.94 -13.11 -1.47
CA LEU A 518 -27.60 -13.30 -2.04
C LEU A 518 -27.47 -14.65 -2.75
N ALA A 519 -27.96 -15.73 -2.15
CA ALA A 519 -27.95 -17.05 -2.77
C ALA A 519 -28.70 -17.11 -4.12
N ARG A 520 -29.78 -16.34 -4.28
CA ARG A 520 -30.46 -16.24 -5.59
C ARG A 520 -29.59 -15.57 -6.65
N VAL A 521 -28.78 -14.59 -6.27
CA VAL A 521 -27.82 -13.95 -7.20
C VAL A 521 -26.73 -14.94 -7.60
N ASP A 522 -26.20 -15.69 -6.62
CA ASP A 522 -25.18 -16.73 -6.89
C ASP A 522 -25.74 -17.83 -7.81
N ALA A 523 -26.97 -18.30 -7.56
CA ALA A 523 -27.62 -19.29 -8.40
C ALA A 523 -27.88 -18.79 -9.83
N ALA A 524 -28.25 -17.52 -10.00
CA ALA A 524 -28.41 -16.91 -11.33
C ALA A 524 -27.09 -16.81 -12.09
N LEU A 525 -25.98 -16.58 -11.38
CA LEU A 525 -24.64 -16.60 -11.97
C LEU A 525 -24.25 -17.98 -12.46
N ILE A 526 -24.46 -19.01 -11.65
CA ILE A 526 -24.13 -20.39 -12.01
C ILE A 526 -24.95 -20.82 -13.22
N ALA A 527 -26.26 -20.50 -13.26
CA ALA A 527 -27.14 -20.82 -14.39
C ALA A 527 -26.77 -20.08 -15.68
N SER A 528 -26.16 -18.89 -15.59
CA SER A 528 -25.75 -18.12 -16.79
C SER A 528 -24.36 -18.50 -17.32
N GLY A 529 -23.56 -19.25 -16.56
CA GLY A 529 -22.25 -19.77 -16.95
C GLY A 529 -22.26 -21.17 -17.57
N GLN A 530 -23.45 -21.82 -17.63
CA GLN A 530 -23.68 -23.04 -18.36
C GLN A 530 -24.26 -22.75 -19.77
#